data_5ba7fd9f757683ab554ef86b4afe80a9
#
_entry.id   5ba7fd9f757683ab554ef86b4afe80a9
#
_cell.length_a   1.000
_cell.length_b   1.000
_cell.length_c   1.000
_cell.angle_alpha   90.00
_cell.angle_beta   90.00
_cell.angle_gamma   90.00
#
_symmetry.space_group_name_H-M   'P 1'
#
loop_
_entity.id
_entity.type
_entity.pdbx_description
1 polymer ?
#
loop_
_entity_poly.entity_id
_entity_poly.type
_entity_poly.pdbx_seq_one_letter_code
_entity_poly.pdbx_strand_id
1 'polypeptide(L)'
;MKKKVLAAILIAVGVLTGCGNTEPISSPIQTVEAEPIATDIQEVEQPGATEEANENHDGMYRSELTNEWIDESLKDQRPIAVMVDNEKTALPHFGVADADVVYEIMNSTLNDRITRFMVVVKDWDKIEQLGSIRSARPTNFMLAAEWNAVLCHDGGPFFINDWVAKDYSANFSGG
;
A
#
# COMPACT_ATOMS: atom_id res chain seq x y z
N MET A 1 -28.78 67.80 -19.37
CA MET A 1 -28.55 67.89 -17.91
C MET A 1 -28.69 66.52 -17.33
N LYS A 2 -27.57 65.81 -17.08
CA LYS A 2 -27.55 64.45 -16.51
C LYS A 2 -27.09 64.53 -15.07
N LYS A 3 -27.97 64.20 -14.15
CA LYS A 3 -27.71 64.17 -12.70
C LYS A 3 -26.91 62.89 -12.37
N LYS A 4 -25.70 63.07 -11.84
CA LYS A 4 -24.90 61.98 -11.29
C LYS A 4 -25.35 61.73 -9.84
N VAL A 5 -25.84 60.53 -9.57
CA VAL A 5 -26.14 60.08 -8.22
C VAL A 5 -24.88 59.38 -7.71
N LEU A 6 -24.30 59.95 -6.64
CA LEU A 6 -23.16 59.38 -5.93
C LEU A 6 -23.72 58.49 -4.83
N ALA A 7 -23.53 57.18 -4.93
CA ALA A 7 -23.87 56.25 -3.86
C ALA A 7 -22.63 56.08 -2.96
N ALA A 8 -22.72 56.53 -1.73
CA ALA A 8 -21.71 56.31 -0.70
C ALA A 8 -21.94 54.94 -0.07
N ILE A 9 -20.99 54.04 -0.22
CA ILE A 9 -20.97 52.74 0.47
C ILE A 9 -20.24 52.94 1.79
N LEU A 10 -20.98 52.87 2.89
CA LEU A 10 -20.45 52.80 4.25
C LEU A 10 -20.00 51.34 4.53
N ILE A 11 -18.69 51.11 4.63
CA ILE A 11 -18.14 49.84 5.09
C ILE A 11 -18.04 49.92 6.63
N ALA A 12 -18.90 49.20 7.32
CA ALA A 12 -18.79 49.00 8.75
C ALA A 12 -17.76 47.87 9.02
N VAL A 13 -16.61 48.25 9.55
CA VAL A 13 -15.60 47.30 10.04
C VAL A 13 -16.00 46.88 11.45
N GLY A 14 -16.61 45.71 11.59
CA GLY A 14 -16.86 45.08 12.86
C GLY A 14 -15.60 44.41 13.39
N VAL A 15 -14.97 45.01 14.40
CA VAL A 15 -13.88 44.37 15.16
C VAL A 15 -14.52 43.39 16.15
N LEU A 16 -14.46 42.09 15.84
CA LEU A 16 -14.80 41.03 16.79
C LEU A 16 -13.53 40.70 17.60
N THR A 17 -13.40 41.31 18.77
CA THR A 17 -12.44 40.86 19.80
C THR A 17 -13.05 39.64 20.49
N GLY A 18 -12.75 38.44 20.00
CA GLY A 18 -12.99 37.18 20.71
C GLY A 18 -11.85 36.87 21.65
N CYS A 19 -11.94 37.28 22.92
CA CYS A 19 -11.11 36.72 23.98
C CYS A 19 -11.58 35.28 24.25
N GLY A 20 -10.92 34.30 23.62
CA GLY A 20 -10.98 32.90 24.02
C GLY A 20 -10.00 32.66 25.15
N ASN A 21 -10.52 32.52 26.40
CA ASN A 21 -9.74 31.97 27.50
C ASN A 21 -9.40 30.50 27.17
N THR A 22 -8.17 30.25 26.73
CA THR A 22 -7.59 28.90 26.74
C THR A 22 -7.04 28.67 28.16
N GLU A 23 -7.84 28.01 29.00
CA GLU A 23 -7.31 27.42 30.23
C GLU A 23 -6.32 26.29 29.82
N PRO A 24 -5.12 26.22 30.43
CA PRO A 24 -4.22 25.11 30.19
C PRO A 24 -4.83 23.87 30.83
N ILE A 25 -5.13 22.86 30.00
CA ILE A 25 -5.51 21.52 30.47
C ILE A 25 -4.26 20.91 31.10
N SER A 26 -4.05 21.13 32.37
CA SER A 26 -3.11 20.37 33.19
C SER A 26 -3.83 19.16 33.75
N SER A 27 -4.03 18.13 32.94
CA SER A 27 -4.32 16.82 33.48
C SER A 27 -3.01 16.23 34.03
N PRO A 28 -2.95 15.90 35.31
CA PRO A 28 -1.79 15.19 35.81
C PRO A 28 -1.71 13.82 35.13
N ILE A 29 -0.59 13.57 34.45
CA ILE A 29 -0.27 12.22 33.97
C ILE A 29 -0.21 11.36 35.23
N GLN A 30 -1.24 10.54 35.43
CA GLN A 30 -1.15 9.49 36.45
C GLN A 30 -0.12 8.48 35.94
N THR A 31 1.04 8.51 36.56
CA THR A 31 2.04 7.44 36.43
C THR A 31 1.39 6.20 37.03
N VAL A 32 0.83 5.35 36.20
CA VAL A 32 0.43 4.00 36.61
C VAL A 32 1.72 3.25 36.84
N GLU A 33 2.03 3.02 38.10
CA GLU A 33 3.11 2.14 38.51
C GLU A 33 2.75 0.75 37.97
N ALA A 34 3.49 0.28 36.98
CA ALA A 34 3.28 -1.02 36.38
C ALA A 34 3.67 -2.08 37.41
N GLU A 35 2.68 -2.75 37.97
CA GLU A 35 2.94 -3.98 38.72
C GLU A 35 3.65 -4.99 37.80
N PRO A 36 4.66 -5.71 38.30
CA PRO A 36 5.34 -6.71 37.47
C PRO A 36 4.34 -7.79 37.12
N ILE A 37 3.95 -7.84 35.85
CA ILE A 37 3.21 -8.96 35.29
C ILE A 37 4.15 -10.15 35.41
N ALA A 38 3.84 -11.07 36.31
CA ALA A 38 4.47 -12.38 36.33
C ALA A 38 4.19 -13.03 34.99
N THR A 39 5.17 -12.97 34.12
CA THR A 39 5.14 -13.62 32.81
C THR A 39 5.35 -15.09 33.08
N ASP A 40 4.24 -15.81 33.33
CA ASP A 40 4.21 -17.25 33.14
C ASP A 40 4.29 -17.46 31.61
N ILE A 41 5.53 -17.48 31.12
CA ILE A 41 5.80 -17.85 29.73
C ILE A 41 5.54 -19.36 29.68
N GLN A 42 4.29 -19.72 29.46
CA GLN A 42 4.02 -21.03 28.89
C GLN A 42 4.69 -21.04 27.54
N GLU A 43 5.74 -21.83 27.44
CA GLU A 43 6.40 -22.18 26.18
C GLU A 43 5.29 -22.67 25.25
N VAL A 44 4.87 -21.77 24.35
CA VAL A 44 3.96 -22.14 23.28
C VAL A 44 4.76 -23.08 22.40
N GLU A 45 4.53 -24.39 22.54
CA GLU A 45 5.00 -25.37 21.57
C GLU A 45 4.61 -24.84 20.18
N GLN A 46 5.60 -24.45 19.38
CA GLN A 46 5.40 -24.12 17.99
C GLN A 46 4.84 -25.35 17.28
N PRO A 47 3.59 -25.34 16.82
CA PRO A 47 3.10 -26.45 16.01
C PRO A 47 3.82 -26.36 14.66
N GLY A 48 4.66 -27.32 14.33
CA GLY A 48 5.11 -27.48 12.97
C GLY A 48 6.58 -27.76 12.68
N ALA A 49 7.43 -28.00 13.69
CA ALA A 49 8.84 -28.31 13.43
C ALA A 49 9.14 -29.79 13.10
N THR A 50 8.13 -30.66 13.04
CA THR A 50 8.37 -32.12 13.05
C THR A 50 8.07 -32.85 11.73
N GLU A 51 7.41 -32.25 10.75
CA GLU A 51 7.09 -32.93 9.49
C GLU A 51 8.02 -32.59 8.32
N GLU A 52 8.68 -31.44 8.32
CA GLU A 52 9.58 -31.02 7.22
C GLU A 52 10.90 -31.81 7.13
N ALA A 53 11.26 -32.58 8.15
CA ALA A 53 12.58 -33.25 8.24
C ALA A 53 12.77 -34.45 7.27
N ASN A 54 11.73 -34.89 6.57
CA ASN A 54 11.75 -36.06 5.69
C ASN A 54 11.33 -35.81 4.23
N GLU A 55 10.99 -34.58 3.87
CA GLU A 55 10.68 -34.26 2.48
C GLU A 55 11.96 -34.03 1.68
N ASN A 56 12.04 -34.67 0.51
CA ASN A 56 13.15 -34.42 -0.43
C ASN A 56 12.86 -33.15 -1.23
N HIS A 57 13.69 -32.12 -1.01
CA HIS A 57 13.59 -30.83 -1.69
C HIS A 57 14.71 -30.63 -2.74
N ASP A 58 15.25 -31.73 -3.29
CA ASP A 58 16.26 -31.66 -4.35
C ASP A 58 15.69 -30.91 -5.56
N GLY A 59 16.39 -29.88 -6.04
CA GLY A 59 15.96 -29.03 -7.14
C GLY A 59 14.92 -27.97 -6.76
N MET A 60 14.71 -27.74 -5.47
CA MET A 60 13.81 -26.69 -4.95
C MET A 60 14.56 -25.68 -4.09
N TYR A 61 13.99 -24.48 -3.92
CA TYR A 61 14.47 -23.48 -2.98
C TYR A 61 13.28 -22.80 -2.28
N ARG A 62 13.53 -22.16 -1.14
CA ARG A 62 12.51 -21.40 -0.41
C ARG A 62 12.24 -20.09 -1.13
N SER A 63 10.99 -19.91 -1.54
CA SER A 63 10.51 -18.66 -2.15
C SER A 63 10.73 -17.47 -1.21
N GLU A 64 11.27 -16.39 -1.73
CA GLU A 64 11.42 -15.14 -1.00
C GLU A 64 10.08 -14.46 -0.70
N LEU A 65 8.99 -14.82 -1.41
CA LEU A 65 7.67 -14.23 -1.25
C LEU A 65 6.82 -14.98 -0.22
N THR A 66 6.82 -16.32 -0.27
CA THR A 66 5.90 -17.16 0.52
C THR A 66 6.61 -18.04 1.54
N ASN A 67 7.93 -18.20 1.41
CA ASN A 67 8.73 -19.18 2.13
C ASN A 67 8.31 -20.64 1.85
N GLU A 68 7.59 -20.89 0.79
CA GLU A 68 7.28 -22.23 0.30
C GLU A 68 8.42 -22.79 -0.55
N TRP A 69 8.48 -24.13 -0.67
CA TRP A 69 9.41 -24.77 -1.59
C TRP A 69 8.92 -24.67 -3.02
N ILE A 70 9.71 -24.02 -3.88
CA ILE A 70 9.40 -23.85 -5.30
C ILE A 70 10.61 -24.31 -6.15
N ASP A 71 10.39 -24.50 -7.44
CA ASP A 71 11.39 -24.96 -8.38
C ASP A 71 12.63 -24.05 -8.40
N GLU A 72 13.83 -24.64 -8.30
CA GLU A 72 15.11 -23.91 -8.26
C GLU A 72 15.36 -23.09 -9.55
N SER A 73 14.77 -23.46 -10.68
CA SER A 73 14.86 -22.67 -11.92
C SER A 73 14.30 -21.27 -11.79
N LEU A 74 13.40 -21.04 -10.83
CA LEU A 74 12.81 -19.73 -10.55
C LEU A 74 13.68 -18.83 -9.67
N LYS A 75 14.77 -19.35 -9.10
CA LYS A 75 15.59 -18.63 -8.12
C LYS A 75 16.08 -17.27 -8.61
N ASP A 76 16.55 -17.22 -9.85
CA ASP A 76 17.05 -16.00 -10.47
C ASP A 76 15.96 -15.21 -11.22
N GLN A 77 14.74 -15.75 -11.29
CA GLN A 77 13.63 -15.05 -11.90
C GLN A 77 13.19 -13.90 -11.01
N ARG A 78 13.13 -12.71 -11.59
CA ARG A 78 12.68 -11.52 -10.88
C ARG A 78 11.15 -11.53 -10.75
N PRO A 79 10.59 -11.29 -9.55
CA PRO A 79 9.14 -11.17 -9.41
C PRO A 79 8.58 -9.99 -10.21
N ILE A 80 7.31 -10.07 -10.56
CA ILE A 80 6.53 -8.93 -11.02
C ILE A 80 5.56 -8.47 -9.95
N ALA A 81 5.29 -7.16 -9.88
CA ALA A 81 4.26 -6.57 -9.06
C ALA A 81 3.26 -5.86 -9.98
N VAL A 82 2.01 -6.30 -10.02
CA VAL A 82 1.02 -5.82 -10.98
C VAL A 82 -0.06 -5.02 -10.27
N MET A 83 -0.32 -3.81 -10.77
CA MET A 83 -1.41 -2.97 -10.25
C MET A 83 -2.75 -3.40 -10.81
N VAL A 84 -3.63 -3.94 -9.97
CA VAL A 84 -4.95 -4.45 -10.38
C VAL A 84 -6.05 -3.57 -9.81
N ASP A 85 -7.03 -3.23 -10.66
CA ASP A 85 -8.20 -2.45 -10.28
C ASP A 85 -9.11 -3.25 -9.33
N ASN A 86 -9.59 -2.60 -8.26
CA ASN A 86 -10.52 -3.20 -7.30
C ASN A 86 -11.89 -2.51 -7.29
N GLU A 87 -12.25 -1.85 -8.39
CA GLU A 87 -13.58 -1.31 -8.55
C GLU A 87 -14.56 -2.40 -9.03
N LYS A 88 -15.84 -2.26 -8.71
CA LYS A 88 -16.90 -3.21 -9.12
C LYS A 88 -16.95 -3.42 -10.63
N THR A 89 -16.59 -2.41 -11.40
CA THR A 89 -16.56 -2.44 -12.87
C THR A 89 -15.40 -3.26 -13.44
N ALA A 90 -14.42 -3.58 -12.61
CA ALA A 90 -13.23 -4.36 -12.99
C ALA A 90 -13.41 -5.88 -12.73
N LEU A 91 -14.53 -6.27 -12.18
CA LEU A 91 -14.83 -7.69 -11.91
C LEU A 91 -15.21 -8.45 -13.19
N PRO A 92 -14.83 -9.73 -13.33
CA PRO A 92 -13.98 -10.48 -12.38
C PRO A 92 -12.51 -10.05 -12.45
N HIS A 93 -11.80 -10.17 -11.34
CA HIS A 93 -10.34 -10.04 -11.33
C HIS A 93 -9.70 -11.26 -12.01
N PHE A 94 -8.67 -11.02 -12.82
CA PHE A 94 -7.91 -12.09 -13.45
C PHE A 94 -6.56 -12.27 -12.75
N GLY A 95 -6.20 -13.53 -12.43
CA GLY A 95 -4.90 -13.92 -11.90
C GLY A 95 -4.60 -13.50 -10.45
N VAL A 96 -5.53 -12.85 -9.75
CA VAL A 96 -5.29 -12.41 -8.36
C VAL A 96 -5.23 -13.60 -7.40
N ALA A 97 -5.94 -14.68 -7.69
CA ALA A 97 -5.93 -15.91 -6.90
C ALA A 97 -4.63 -16.72 -7.06
N ASP A 98 -3.85 -16.44 -8.11
CA ASP A 98 -2.59 -17.12 -8.41
C ASP A 98 -1.38 -16.34 -7.86
N ALA A 99 -1.64 -15.27 -7.10
CA ALA A 99 -0.60 -14.42 -6.54
C ALA A 99 0.08 -15.02 -5.32
N ASP A 100 1.39 -14.81 -5.21
CA ASP A 100 2.16 -15.13 -4.01
C ASP A 100 1.86 -14.16 -2.86
N VAL A 101 1.76 -12.85 -3.18
CA VAL A 101 1.42 -11.79 -2.21
C VAL A 101 0.43 -10.82 -2.82
N VAL A 102 -0.59 -10.45 -2.08
CA VAL A 102 -1.55 -9.41 -2.47
C VAL A 102 -1.58 -8.30 -1.44
N TYR A 103 -1.28 -7.09 -1.87
CA TYR A 103 -1.47 -5.88 -1.09
C TYR A 103 -2.77 -5.21 -1.50
N GLU A 104 -3.69 -5.02 -0.56
CA GLU A 104 -4.82 -4.11 -0.76
C GLU A 104 -4.47 -2.73 -0.20
N ILE A 105 -4.40 -1.73 -1.08
CA ILE A 105 -3.87 -0.41 -0.75
C ILE A 105 -4.91 0.67 -1.09
N MET A 106 -5.10 1.62 -0.18
CA MET A 106 -5.92 2.80 -0.44
C MET A 106 -5.38 3.58 -1.64
N ASN A 107 -6.20 3.67 -2.68
CA ASN A 107 -5.85 4.43 -3.88
C ASN A 107 -6.32 5.88 -3.81
N SER A 108 -7.51 6.11 -3.24
CA SER A 108 -8.12 7.44 -3.12
C SER A 108 -9.05 7.49 -1.91
N THR A 109 -9.07 8.62 -1.22
CA THR A 109 -10.07 8.93 -0.19
C THR A 109 -11.37 9.48 -0.78
N LEU A 110 -11.35 9.83 -2.08
CA LEU A 110 -12.51 10.21 -2.87
C LEU A 110 -13.21 8.95 -3.41
N ASN A 111 -14.41 9.12 -3.97
CA ASN A 111 -15.17 8.05 -4.64
C ASN A 111 -15.33 6.80 -3.75
N ASP A 112 -15.87 6.99 -2.55
CA ASP A 112 -16.15 5.93 -1.57
C ASP A 112 -14.92 5.15 -1.08
N ARG A 113 -13.73 5.77 -1.13
CA ARG A 113 -12.49 5.21 -0.60
C ARG A 113 -12.02 3.96 -1.38
N ILE A 114 -11.84 4.13 -2.66
CA ILE A 114 -11.40 3.06 -3.56
C ILE A 114 -10.02 2.52 -3.14
N THR A 115 -9.92 1.21 -3.07
CA THR A 115 -8.65 0.49 -2.94
C THR A 115 -8.18 -0.04 -4.29
N ARG A 116 -6.92 -0.47 -4.36
CA ARG A 116 -6.34 -1.25 -5.47
C ARG A 116 -5.53 -2.39 -4.91
N PHE A 117 -5.44 -3.44 -5.69
CA PHE A 117 -4.49 -4.50 -5.40
C PHE A 117 -3.15 -4.21 -6.07
N MET A 118 -2.06 -4.52 -5.36
CA MET A 118 -0.77 -4.78 -5.95
C MET A 118 -0.49 -6.27 -5.75
N VAL A 119 -0.43 -6.99 -6.84
CA VAL A 119 -0.29 -8.44 -6.90
C VAL A 119 1.16 -8.77 -7.19
N VAL A 120 1.85 -9.48 -6.29
CA VAL A 120 3.25 -9.87 -6.47
C VAL A 120 3.31 -11.35 -6.80
N VAL A 121 4.04 -11.70 -7.86
CA VAL A 121 4.12 -13.05 -8.40
C VAL A 121 5.55 -13.39 -8.79
N LYS A 122 6.00 -14.58 -8.39
CA LYS A 122 7.30 -15.13 -8.76
C LYS A 122 7.22 -15.93 -10.06
N ASP A 123 6.32 -16.90 -10.12
CA ASP A 123 6.15 -17.81 -11.26
C ASP A 123 5.11 -17.25 -12.25
N TRP A 124 5.40 -16.03 -12.73
CA TRP A 124 4.43 -15.23 -13.51
C TRP A 124 4.20 -15.75 -14.94
N ASP A 125 5.08 -16.58 -15.51
CA ASP A 125 4.90 -17.14 -16.85
C ASP A 125 3.84 -18.26 -16.91
N LYS A 126 3.41 -18.77 -15.76
CA LYS A 126 2.29 -19.71 -15.63
C LYS A 126 0.94 -19.04 -15.55
N ILE A 127 0.89 -17.72 -15.35
CA ILE A 127 -0.37 -16.99 -15.22
C ILE A 127 -0.84 -16.53 -16.60
N GLU A 128 -1.98 -17.02 -17.01
CA GLU A 128 -2.55 -16.71 -18.34
C GLU A 128 -2.90 -15.22 -18.47
N GLN A 129 -3.43 -14.61 -17.41
CA GLN A 129 -3.88 -13.22 -17.42
C GLN A 129 -3.82 -12.59 -16.01
N LEU A 130 -3.30 -11.36 -15.93
CA LEU A 130 -3.38 -10.49 -14.75
C LEU A 130 -4.09 -9.19 -15.12
N GLY A 131 -5.02 -8.75 -14.29
CA GLY A 131 -5.68 -7.45 -14.53
C GLY A 131 -7.14 -7.37 -14.08
N SER A 132 -7.80 -6.27 -14.42
CA SER A 132 -7.39 -5.12 -15.25
C SER A 132 -6.26 -4.31 -14.61
N ILE A 133 -5.23 -3.98 -15.41
CA ILE A 133 -4.09 -3.18 -14.94
C ILE A 133 -4.50 -1.71 -14.79
N ARG A 134 -3.99 -1.06 -13.74
CA ARG A 134 -4.30 0.34 -13.41
C ARG A 134 -3.07 1.12 -12.95
N SER A 135 -3.30 2.41 -12.75
CA SER A 135 -2.27 3.38 -12.39
C SER A 135 -1.64 3.12 -11.02
N ALA A 136 -0.32 3.30 -10.93
CA ALA A 136 0.44 3.23 -9.70
C ALA A 136 0.34 4.50 -8.83
N ARG A 137 0.81 4.37 -7.60
CA ARG A 137 1.02 5.43 -6.62
C ARG A 137 2.43 5.29 -6.03
N PRO A 138 2.99 6.33 -5.38
CA PRO A 138 4.33 6.27 -4.79
C PRO A 138 4.60 5.04 -3.92
N THR A 139 3.63 4.66 -3.09
CA THR A 139 3.73 3.49 -2.21
C THR A 139 3.98 2.19 -2.98
N ASN A 140 3.41 2.05 -4.19
CA ASN A 140 3.56 0.83 -4.98
C ASN A 140 5.01 0.66 -5.47
N PHE A 141 5.70 1.75 -5.82
CA PHE A 141 7.12 1.71 -6.20
C PHE A 141 8.01 1.26 -5.04
N MET A 142 7.72 1.73 -3.82
CA MET A 142 8.46 1.32 -2.62
C MET A 142 8.24 -0.16 -2.31
N LEU A 143 7.00 -0.61 -2.29
CA LEU A 143 6.67 -2.01 -2.01
C LEU A 143 7.21 -2.96 -3.08
N ALA A 144 7.15 -2.59 -4.36
CA ALA A 144 7.74 -3.40 -5.43
C ALA A 144 9.27 -3.50 -5.28
N ALA A 145 9.93 -2.41 -4.85
CA ALA A 145 11.37 -2.40 -4.62
C ALA A 145 11.80 -3.31 -3.46
N GLU A 146 10.99 -3.46 -2.41
CA GLU A 146 11.24 -4.38 -1.29
C GLU A 146 11.41 -5.83 -1.76
N TRP A 147 10.62 -6.23 -2.77
CA TRP A 147 10.68 -7.56 -3.39
C TRP A 147 11.63 -7.63 -4.59
N ASN A 148 12.36 -6.57 -4.89
CA ASN A 148 13.10 -6.45 -6.15
C ASN A 148 12.22 -6.76 -7.39
N ALA A 149 10.92 -6.50 -7.29
CA ALA A 149 9.95 -6.80 -8.34
C ALA A 149 9.94 -5.73 -9.44
N VAL A 150 9.52 -6.11 -10.65
CA VAL A 150 9.22 -5.17 -11.73
C VAL A 150 7.76 -4.72 -11.58
N LEU A 151 7.53 -3.43 -11.33
CA LEU A 151 6.18 -2.88 -11.18
C LEU A 151 5.50 -2.71 -12.55
N CYS A 152 4.45 -3.48 -12.80
CA CYS A 152 3.60 -3.35 -13.99
C CYS A 152 2.37 -2.50 -13.67
N HIS A 153 2.20 -1.39 -14.38
CA HIS A 153 1.12 -0.44 -14.14
C HIS A 153 0.67 0.25 -15.41
N ASP A 154 -0.48 0.91 -15.36
CA ASP A 154 -0.98 1.75 -16.46
C ASP A 154 -0.99 3.22 -16.00
N GLY A 155 0.12 3.91 -16.24
CA GLY A 155 0.32 5.31 -15.88
C GLY A 155 0.23 5.61 -14.39
N GLY A 156 -0.20 6.84 -14.09
CA GLY A 156 -0.41 7.36 -12.75
C GLY A 156 -0.57 8.89 -12.75
N PRO A 157 -0.83 9.49 -11.59
CA PRO A 157 -0.86 10.94 -11.47
C PRO A 157 0.54 11.53 -11.68
N PHE A 158 0.63 12.78 -12.13
CA PHE A 158 1.89 13.45 -12.48
C PHE A 158 2.99 13.36 -11.39
N PHE A 159 2.60 13.27 -10.13
CA PHE A 159 3.55 13.19 -9.01
C PHE A 159 4.24 11.83 -8.86
N ILE A 160 3.90 10.81 -9.66
CA ILE A 160 4.67 9.56 -9.67
C ILE A 160 5.94 9.65 -10.52
N ASN A 161 6.08 10.67 -11.37
CA ASN A 161 7.22 10.77 -12.30
C ASN A 161 8.58 10.73 -11.58
N ASP A 162 8.66 11.36 -10.41
CA ASP A 162 9.87 11.33 -9.58
C ASP A 162 10.18 9.93 -9.03
N TRP A 163 9.16 9.07 -8.91
CA TRP A 163 9.29 7.68 -8.46
C TRP A 163 9.67 6.74 -9.61
N VAL A 164 9.08 6.94 -10.77
CA VAL A 164 9.44 6.20 -12.00
C VAL A 164 10.92 6.34 -12.31
N ALA A 165 11.51 7.52 -12.08
CA ALA A 165 12.89 7.85 -12.39
C ALA A 165 13.92 7.38 -11.31
N LYS A 166 13.49 6.75 -10.22
CA LYS A 166 14.40 6.30 -9.17
C LYS A 166 15.19 5.06 -9.62
N ASP A 167 16.44 4.96 -9.22
CA ASP A 167 17.33 3.87 -9.57
C ASP A 167 16.82 2.48 -9.12
N TYR A 168 16.06 2.44 -8.02
CA TYR A 168 15.43 1.22 -7.51
C TYR A 168 14.10 0.88 -8.21
N SER A 169 13.57 1.79 -9.01
CA SER A 169 12.28 1.61 -9.67
C SER A 169 12.42 0.85 -10.98
N ALA A 170 12.37 -0.48 -10.90
CA ALA A 170 12.12 -1.25 -12.10
C ALA A 170 10.61 -1.24 -12.38
N ASN A 171 10.21 -0.65 -13.49
CA ASN A 171 8.79 -0.55 -13.80
C ASN A 171 8.53 -0.66 -15.31
N PHE A 172 7.30 -1.08 -15.62
CA PHE A 172 6.75 -1.13 -16.97
C PHE A 172 5.36 -0.48 -16.96
N SER A 173 5.18 0.53 -17.80
CA SER A 173 3.89 1.21 -17.98
C SER A 173 3.30 0.89 -19.35
N GLY A 174 2.00 0.55 -19.39
CA GLY A 174 1.27 0.26 -20.62
C GLY A 174 0.80 1.51 -21.39
N GLY A 175 0.97 2.72 -20.84
CA GLY A 175 0.48 3.98 -21.41
C GLY A 175 1.57 4.90 -21.91
#